data_8991f170e2f15f577d1039198dd9eaac
#
_entry.id   8991f170e2f15f577d1039198dd9eaac
#
_cell.length_a   1.000
_cell.length_b   1.000
_cell.length_c   1.000
_cell.angle_alpha   90.00
_cell.angle_beta   90.00
_cell.angle_gamma   90.00
#
_symmetry.space_group_name_H-M   'P 1'
#
loop_
_entity.id
_entity.type
_entity.pdbx_description
1 polymer ?
#
loop_
_entity_poly.entity_id
_entity_poly.type
_entity_poly.pdbx_seq_one_letter_code
_entity_poly.pdbx_strand_id
1 'polypeptide(L)'
;MALTEHIVYDKITVVQPYAGVNVRKATVIKKDGVEIPGARSFERYALAPGYYNESNVYVETDLSEQPTEVAAICNAVWTTELKEEWKAMLKESLPSE
;
A
#
# COMPACT_ATOMS: atom_id res chain seq x y z
N MET A 1 11.13 -28.72 -18.29
CA MET A 1 11.62 -27.49 -17.63
C MET A 1 10.47 -26.51 -17.46
N ALA A 2 10.09 -26.26 -16.23
CA ALA A 2 8.97 -25.36 -15.94
C ALA A 2 9.44 -24.10 -15.23
N LEU A 3 9.16 -22.94 -15.84
CA LEU A 3 9.39 -21.65 -15.20
C LEU A 3 8.05 -21.16 -14.65
N THR A 4 8.04 -20.74 -13.41
CA THR A 4 6.84 -20.20 -12.79
C THR A 4 7.14 -18.83 -12.20
N GLU A 5 6.14 -17.96 -12.21
CA GLU A 5 6.23 -16.62 -11.65
C GLU A 5 5.38 -16.55 -10.39
N HIS A 6 5.96 -16.04 -9.32
CA HIS A 6 5.27 -15.90 -8.04
C HIS A 6 5.40 -14.47 -7.55
N ILE A 7 4.33 -13.95 -6.99
CA ILE A 7 4.32 -12.60 -6.44
C ILE A 7 4.30 -12.71 -4.92
N VAL A 8 5.26 -12.03 -4.28
CA VAL A 8 5.39 -12.01 -2.83
C VAL A 8 5.44 -10.56 -2.36
N TYR A 9 4.65 -10.24 -1.35
CA TYR A 9 4.71 -8.92 -0.72
C TYR A 9 5.68 -9.02 0.45
N ASP A 10 6.97 -8.86 0.15
CA ASP A 10 8.04 -9.24 1.07
C ASP A 10 8.39 -8.18 2.12
N LYS A 11 7.86 -6.96 1.97
CA LYS A 11 8.08 -5.93 2.97
C LYS A 11 6.87 -5.00 3.03
N ILE A 12 6.31 -4.85 4.22
CA ILE A 12 5.20 -3.94 4.47
C ILE A 12 5.62 -3.08 5.67
N THR A 13 5.70 -1.76 5.46
CA THR A 13 6.19 -0.84 6.47
C THR A 13 5.13 0.21 6.78
N VAL A 14 4.90 0.47 8.06
CA VAL A 14 4.00 1.54 8.50
C VAL A 14 4.83 2.74 8.88
N VAL A 15 4.54 3.89 8.29
CA VAL A 15 5.26 5.14 8.52
C VAL A 15 4.35 6.12 9.24
N GLN A 16 4.77 6.52 10.45
CA GLN A 16 4.03 7.50 11.24
C GLN A 16 4.41 8.93 10.82
N PRO A 17 3.61 9.95 11.17
CA PRO A 17 2.49 9.93 12.13
C PRO A 17 1.14 9.49 11.56
N TYR A 18 0.99 9.40 10.25
CA TYR A 18 -0.34 9.13 9.65
C TYR A 18 -0.51 7.71 9.17
N ALA A 19 0.34 6.80 9.65
CA ALA A 19 0.29 5.37 9.29
C ALA A 19 0.23 5.12 7.79
N GLY A 20 1.09 5.83 7.04
CA GLY A 20 1.26 5.53 5.62
C GLY A 20 1.84 4.12 5.48
N VAL A 21 1.25 3.30 4.62
CA VAL A 21 1.66 1.91 4.45
C VAL A 21 2.46 1.79 3.16
N ASN A 22 3.75 1.48 3.28
CA ASN A 22 4.64 1.25 2.15
C ASN A 22 4.75 -0.24 1.91
N VAL A 23 4.52 -0.65 0.66
CA VAL A 23 4.50 -2.06 0.28
C VAL A 23 5.57 -2.32 -0.77
N ARG A 24 6.36 -3.35 -0.56
CA ARG A 24 7.29 -3.85 -1.58
C ARG A 24 6.77 -5.17 -2.11
N LYS A 25 6.53 -5.22 -3.41
CA LYS A 25 6.04 -6.39 -4.11
C LYS A 25 7.22 -6.99 -4.87
N ALA A 26 7.53 -8.25 -4.61
CA ALA A 26 8.61 -8.95 -5.30
C ALA A 26 8.02 -9.96 -6.27
N THR A 27 8.52 -9.95 -7.49
CA THR A 27 8.22 -10.99 -8.48
C THR A 27 9.37 -11.98 -8.47
N VAL A 28 9.08 -13.22 -8.15
CA VAL A 28 10.06 -14.30 -8.00
C VAL A 28 9.88 -15.29 -9.14
N ILE A 29 10.94 -15.59 -9.85
CA ILE A 29 10.95 -16.59 -10.92
C ILE A 29 11.54 -17.87 -10.39
N LYS A 30 10.82 -18.98 -10.52
CA LYS A 30 11.28 -20.28 -10.09
C LYS A 30 11.40 -21.23 -11.30
N LYS A 31 12.44 -22.05 -11.28
CA LYS A 31 12.64 -23.11 -12.25
C LYS A 31 12.57 -24.42 -11.50
N ASP A 32 11.59 -25.27 -11.86
CA ASP A 32 11.38 -26.56 -11.20
C ASP A 32 11.26 -26.43 -9.67
N GLY A 33 10.56 -25.37 -9.22
CA GLY A 33 10.31 -25.14 -7.80
C GLY A 33 11.41 -24.42 -7.06
N VAL A 34 12.51 -24.04 -7.73
CA VAL A 34 13.64 -23.38 -7.11
C VAL A 34 13.80 -21.97 -7.66
N GLU A 35 13.92 -20.98 -6.79
CA GLU A 35 14.09 -19.59 -7.21
C GLU A 35 15.39 -19.42 -7.98
N ILE A 36 15.33 -18.72 -9.12
CA ILE A 36 16.51 -18.40 -9.93
C ILE A 36 17.22 -17.20 -9.30
N PRO A 37 18.46 -17.32 -8.86
CA PRO A 37 19.20 -16.21 -8.28
C PRO A 37 19.31 -15.03 -9.25
N GLY A 38 19.06 -13.82 -8.74
CA GLY A 38 19.18 -12.61 -9.52
C GLY A 38 18.00 -12.30 -10.44
N ALA A 39 17.00 -13.17 -10.48
CA ALA A 39 15.82 -12.97 -11.32
C ALA A 39 14.65 -12.29 -10.60
N ARG A 40 14.83 -11.92 -9.33
CA ARG A 40 13.80 -11.26 -8.55
C ARG A 40 13.73 -9.79 -8.90
N SER A 41 12.54 -9.31 -9.20
CA SER A 41 12.31 -7.89 -9.44
C SER A 41 11.39 -7.32 -8.37
N PHE A 42 11.48 -6.01 -8.14
CA PHE A 42 10.76 -5.34 -7.06
C PHE A 42 9.98 -4.15 -7.57
N GLU A 43 8.78 -4.00 -7.03
CA GLU A 43 7.97 -2.79 -7.21
C GLU A 43 7.60 -2.28 -5.83
N ARG A 44 7.54 -0.96 -5.67
CA ARG A 44 7.16 -0.34 -4.42
C ARG A 44 6.00 0.60 -4.65
N TYR A 45 5.08 0.63 -3.71
CA TYR A 45 3.99 1.59 -3.71
C TYR A 45 3.61 1.97 -2.29
N ALA A 46 2.92 3.08 -2.14
CA ALA A 46 2.51 3.58 -0.84
C ALA A 46 1.00 3.74 -0.81
N LEU A 47 0.41 3.46 0.36
CA LEU A 47 -1.01 3.62 0.60
C LEU A 47 -1.23 4.62 1.72
N ALA A 48 -2.20 5.53 1.54
CA ALA A 48 -2.63 6.47 2.55
C ALA A 48 -4.10 6.23 2.87
N PRO A 49 -4.60 6.70 4.04
CA PRO A 49 -5.99 6.45 4.42
C PRO A 49 -7.04 6.99 3.46
N GLY A 50 -6.71 8.05 2.73
CA GLY A 50 -7.64 8.62 1.76
C GLY A 50 -7.06 9.86 1.12
N TYR A 51 -7.86 10.52 0.30
CA TYR A 51 -7.41 11.72 -0.43
C TYR A 51 -8.61 12.58 -0.79
N TYR A 52 -8.33 13.84 -1.15
CA TYR A 52 -9.34 14.73 -1.73
C TYR A 52 -9.24 14.67 -3.25
N ASN A 53 -10.36 14.42 -3.92
CA ASN A 53 -10.38 14.34 -5.38
C ASN A 53 -10.48 15.74 -6.01
N GLU A 54 -10.58 15.80 -7.33
CA GLU A 54 -10.66 17.08 -8.07
C GLU A 54 -11.85 17.94 -7.66
N SER A 55 -12.91 17.32 -7.14
CA SER A 55 -14.10 18.04 -6.67
C SER A 55 -14.03 18.43 -5.19
N ASN A 56 -12.85 18.27 -4.57
CA ASN A 56 -12.61 18.55 -3.16
C ASN A 56 -13.50 17.70 -2.22
N VAL A 57 -13.80 16.47 -2.66
CA VAL A 57 -14.54 15.50 -1.86
C VAL A 57 -13.55 14.46 -1.34
N TYR A 58 -13.60 14.18 -0.04
CA TYR A 58 -12.73 13.18 0.57
C TYR A 58 -13.16 11.77 0.15
N VAL A 59 -12.20 11.01 -0.33
CA VAL A 59 -12.41 9.62 -0.78
C VAL A 59 -11.51 8.72 0.04
N GLU A 60 -12.09 7.72 0.70
CA GLU A 60 -11.30 6.74 1.43
C GLU A 60 -10.63 5.78 0.46
N THR A 61 -9.41 5.36 0.81
CA THR A 61 -8.65 4.43 -0.02
C THR A 61 -9.36 3.07 -0.07
N ASP A 62 -9.57 2.58 -1.29
CA ASP A 62 -10.20 1.28 -1.53
C ASP A 62 -9.14 0.18 -1.41
N LEU A 63 -9.36 -0.74 -0.48
CA LEU A 63 -8.46 -1.86 -0.22
C LEU A 63 -8.95 -3.18 -0.83
N SER A 64 -10.04 -3.14 -1.59
CA SER A 64 -10.65 -4.37 -2.11
C SER A 64 -9.75 -5.16 -3.04
N GLU A 65 -8.82 -4.50 -3.73
CA GLU A 65 -7.88 -5.16 -4.64
C GLU A 65 -6.52 -5.44 -4.01
N GLN A 66 -6.34 -5.08 -2.74
CA GLN A 66 -5.08 -5.34 -2.06
C GLN A 66 -5.03 -6.77 -1.52
N PRO A 67 -3.81 -7.33 -1.39
CA PRO A 67 -3.66 -8.63 -0.73
C PRO A 67 -4.24 -8.59 0.69
N THR A 68 -4.69 -9.73 1.17
CA THR A 68 -5.32 -9.85 2.49
C THR A 68 -4.43 -9.28 3.60
N GLU A 69 -3.13 -9.61 3.57
CA GLU A 69 -2.20 -9.12 4.60
C GLU A 69 -2.01 -7.60 4.54
N VAL A 70 -1.97 -7.01 3.35
CA VAL A 70 -1.85 -5.55 3.20
C VAL A 70 -3.11 -4.86 3.70
N ALA A 71 -4.28 -5.34 3.28
CA ALA A 71 -5.56 -4.79 3.71
C ALA A 71 -5.74 -4.91 5.23
N ALA A 72 -5.33 -6.03 5.82
CA ALA A 72 -5.43 -6.23 7.26
C ALA A 72 -4.57 -5.23 8.04
N ILE A 73 -3.34 -4.99 7.58
CA ILE A 73 -2.45 -4.02 8.21
C ILE A 73 -3.03 -2.61 8.11
N CYS A 74 -3.50 -2.21 6.92
CA CYS A 74 -4.12 -0.91 6.73
C CYS A 74 -5.32 -0.72 7.65
N ASN A 75 -6.20 -1.71 7.74
CA ASN A 75 -7.37 -1.64 8.60
C ASN A 75 -7.01 -1.57 10.09
N ALA A 76 -5.92 -2.22 10.48
CA ALA A 76 -5.47 -2.21 11.86
C ALA A 76 -4.89 -0.85 12.27
N VAL A 77 -4.14 -0.19 11.37
CA VAL A 77 -3.46 1.08 11.70
C VAL A 77 -4.28 2.31 11.35
N TRP A 78 -5.21 2.20 10.42
CA TRP A 78 -6.07 3.32 10.02
C TRP A 78 -7.32 3.38 10.90
N THR A 79 -7.14 3.77 12.15
CA THR A 79 -8.24 3.94 13.09
C THR A 79 -9.09 5.16 12.72
N THR A 80 -10.28 5.26 13.30
CA THR A 80 -11.15 6.41 13.07
C THR A 80 -10.45 7.72 13.44
N GLU A 81 -9.75 7.72 14.57
CA GLU A 81 -9.00 8.90 15.02
C GLU A 81 -7.91 9.30 14.04
N LEU A 82 -7.15 8.31 13.55
CA LEU A 82 -6.08 8.58 12.60
C LEU A 82 -6.62 9.11 11.28
N LYS A 83 -7.73 8.56 10.80
CA LYS A 83 -8.37 9.03 9.57
C LYS A 83 -8.84 10.48 9.71
N GLU A 84 -9.35 10.85 10.86
CA GLU A 84 -9.77 12.23 11.12
C GLU A 84 -8.58 13.18 11.11
N GLU A 85 -7.48 12.79 11.72
CA GLU A 85 -6.26 13.59 11.72
C GLU A 85 -5.68 13.75 10.31
N TRP A 86 -5.66 12.65 9.56
CA TRP A 86 -5.19 12.66 8.17
C TRP A 86 -6.05 13.58 7.30
N LYS A 87 -7.37 13.46 7.44
CA LYS A 87 -8.32 14.28 6.71
C LYS A 87 -8.13 15.77 7.04
N ALA A 88 -7.95 16.10 8.31
CA ALA A 88 -7.71 17.48 8.74
C ALA A 88 -6.39 18.02 8.17
N MET A 89 -5.33 17.22 8.17
CA MET A 89 -4.05 17.62 7.61
C MET A 89 -4.16 17.89 6.10
N LEU A 90 -4.83 17.01 5.37
CA LEU A 90 -5.03 17.18 3.94
C LEU A 90 -5.87 18.43 3.64
N LYS A 91 -6.88 18.69 4.44
CA LYS A 91 -7.74 19.84 4.26
C LYS A 91 -6.96 21.15 4.42
N GLU A 92 -6.03 21.21 5.36
CA GLU A 92 -5.16 22.36 5.54
C GLU A 92 -4.25 22.59 4.33
N SER A 93 -3.93 21.55 3.59
CA SER A 93 -3.08 21.60 2.41
C SER A 93 -3.83 21.96 1.14
N LEU A 94 -5.17 22.01 1.17
CA LEU A 94 -5.95 22.38 0.01
C LEU A 94 -5.81 23.87 -0.31
N PRO A 95 -5.79 24.24 -1.61
CA PRO A 95 -5.76 25.66 -1.97
C PRO A 95 -7.00 26.36 -1.42
N SER A 96 -6.81 27.51 -0.83
CA SER A 96 -7.92 28.35 -0.40
C SER A 96 -8.43 29.15 -1.61
N GLU A 97 -9.71 29.21 -1.73
CA GLU A 97 -10.35 30.03 -2.78
C GLU A 97 -10.74 31.38 -2.27
#